data_48483bc2aeddc88b7a13d12292e46d03
#
_entry.id   48483bc2aeddc88b7a13d12292e46d03
#
_cell.length_a   1.000
_cell.length_b   1.000
_cell.length_c   1.000
_cell.angle_alpha   90.00
_cell.angle_beta   90.00
_cell.angle_gamma   90.00
#
_symmetry.space_group_name_H-M   'P 1'
#
loop_
_entity.id
_entity.type
_entity.pdbx_description
1 polymer ?
#
loop_
_entity_poly.entity_id
_entity_poly.type
_entity_poly.pdbx_seq_one_letter_code
_entity_poly.pdbx_strand_id
1 'polypeptide(L)'
;VILVGHSQGCLEMLEYSNKYNNRLKKLVFMGGSYKMPVNQDLIDLAENGDTDAVKLMMKWGYEGSKKFIGGNPIKRIIQSPRDISEILGVDLVACNNYVNGSNAVKTIDCPTMFVFGALDKMVNIEIGKKFANMVDNSTTHIIDGCGHMIMIEKAFEMREKVLEFLQK
;
A
#
# COMPACT_ATOMS: atom_id res chain seq x y z
N VAL A 1 0.78 -3.55 -19.92
CA VAL A 1 1.48 -3.97 -18.68
C VAL A 1 0.49 -4.40 -17.61
N ILE A 2 0.94 -5.16 -16.63
CA ILE A 2 0.24 -5.45 -15.38
C ILE A 2 0.99 -4.70 -14.30
N LEU A 3 0.29 -3.96 -13.45
CA LEU A 3 0.90 -3.26 -12.33
C LEU A 3 0.39 -3.83 -11.01
N VAL A 4 1.30 -3.97 -10.06
CA VAL A 4 1.03 -4.39 -8.68
C VAL A 4 1.66 -3.35 -7.77
N GLY A 5 0.87 -2.68 -6.98
CA GLY A 5 1.33 -1.61 -6.07
C GLY A 5 0.86 -1.83 -4.64
N HIS A 6 1.72 -1.48 -3.70
CA HIS A 6 1.43 -1.50 -2.27
C HIS A 6 1.56 -0.09 -1.69
N SER A 7 0.62 0.29 -0.83
CA SER A 7 0.68 1.57 -0.12
C SER A 7 0.84 2.75 -1.10
N GLN A 8 1.88 3.57 -0.97
CA GLN A 8 2.22 4.67 -1.88
C GLN A 8 2.22 4.23 -3.35
N GLY A 9 2.72 3.03 -3.69
CA GLY A 9 2.70 2.50 -5.05
C GLY A 9 1.30 2.46 -5.67
N CYS A 10 0.24 2.47 -4.86
CA CYS A 10 -1.13 2.59 -5.34
C CYS A 10 -1.41 3.98 -5.93
N LEU A 11 -0.85 5.05 -5.35
CA LEU A 11 -0.98 6.41 -5.87
C LEU A 11 -0.23 6.58 -7.20
N GLU A 12 0.95 5.98 -7.30
CA GLU A 12 1.75 5.96 -8.53
C GLU A 12 1.01 5.21 -9.66
N MET A 13 0.37 4.08 -9.33
CA MET A 13 -0.46 3.33 -10.26
C MET A 13 -1.68 4.13 -10.74
N LEU A 14 -2.30 4.93 -9.88
CA LEU A 14 -3.39 5.83 -10.24
C LEU A 14 -2.91 6.88 -11.25
N GLU A 15 -1.76 7.52 -11.01
CA GLU A 15 -1.21 8.48 -11.97
C GLU A 15 -0.79 7.83 -13.29
N TYR A 16 -0.25 6.61 -13.22
CA TYR A 16 0.03 5.84 -14.43
C TYR A 16 -1.25 5.53 -15.21
N SER A 17 -2.31 5.13 -14.53
CA SER A 17 -3.61 4.86 -15.15
C SER A 17 -4.18 6.10 -15.82
N ASN A 18 -4.08 7.24 -15.15
CA ASN A 18 -4.54 8.52 -15.68
C ASN A 18 -3.83 8.94 -16.98
N LYS A 19 -2.56 8.60 -17.12
CA LYS A 19 -1.74 8.97 -18.29
C LYS A 19 -1.69 7.91 -19.38
N TYR A 20 -1.73 6.63 -19.01
CA TYR A 20 -1.38 5.51 -19.90
C TYR A 20 -2.36 4.35 -19.81
N ASN A 21 -3.65 4.64 -19.60
CA ASN A 21 -4.68 3.62 -19.40
C ASN A 21 -4.68 2.56 -20.50
N ASN A 22 -4.53 2.96 -21.76
CA ASN A 22 -4.48 2.06 -22.92
C ASN A 22 -3.33 1.03 -22.90
N ARG A 23 -2.37 1.17 -22.01
CA ARG A 23 -1.25 0.23 -21.81
C ARG A 23 -1.52 -0.78 -20.70
N LEU A 24 -2.59 -0.59 -19.93
CA LEU A 24 -2.93 -1.44 -18.79
C LEU A 24 -3.70 -2.68 -19.23
N LYS A 25 -3.29 -3.82 -18.67
CA LYS A 25 -4.02 -5.10 -18.82
C LYS A 25 -4.73 -5.49 -17.53
N LYS A 26 -4.06 -5.31 -16.39
CA LYS A 26 -4.59 -5.59 -15.04
C LYS A 26 -3.92 -4.70 -14.01
N LEU A 27 -4.63 -4.43 -12.92
CA LEU A 27 -4.12 -3.71 -11.76
C LEU A 27 -4.34 -4.52 -10.47
N VAL A 28 -3.37 -4.47 -9.56
CA VAL A 28 -3.50 -5.03 -8.21
C VAL A 28 -3.08 -3.96 -7.20
N PHE A 29 -4.05 -3.44 -6.45
CA PHE A 29 -3.85 -2.48 -5.37
C PHE A 29 -3.82 -3.20 -4.03
N MET A 30 -2.75 -3.04 -3.26
CA MET A 30 -2.58 -3.66 -1.94
C MET A 30 -2.42 -2.60 -0.85
N GLY A 31 -3.26 -2.62 0.18
CA GLY A 31 -3.16 -1.71 1.32
C GLY A 31 -3.13 -0.24 0.91
N GLY A 32 -3.89 0.13 -0.13
CA GLY A 32 -3.88 1.47 -0.70
C GLY A 32 -5.22 2.17 -0.66
N SER A 33 -5.21 3.43 -1.02
CA SER A 33 -6.40 4.25 -1.19
C SER A 33 -6.19 5.26 -2.33
N TYR A 34 -7.27 5.89 -2.78
CA TYR A 34 -7.22 6.99 -3.76
C TYR A 34 -6.70 8.31 -3.18
N LYS A 35 -6.50 8.38 -1.87
CA LYS A 35 -5.82 9.46 -1.14
C LYS A 35 -5.20 8.88 0.14
N MET A 36 -4.07 9.40 0.55
CA MET A 36 -3.32 8.91 1.71
C MET A 36 -2.86 10.07 2.58
N PRO A 37 -3.76 10.67 3.40
CA PRO A 37 -3.35 11.68 4.36
C PRO A 37 -2.38 11.06 5.37
N VAL A 38 -1.29 11.75 5.65
CA VAL A 38 -0.24 11.31 6.55
C VAL A 38 -0.27 12.19 7.82
N ASN A 39 -0.03 11.57 8.98
CA ASN A 39 0.11 12.28 10.25
C ASN A 39 1.30 13.24 10.17
N GLN A 40 1.09 14.51 10.57
CA GLN A 40 2.13 15.54 10.48
C GLN A 40 3.36 15.22 11.34
N ASP A 41 3.16 14.67 12.55
CA ASP A 41 4.28 14.28 13.41
C ASP A 41 5.20 13.23 12.75
N LEU A 42 4.62 12.32 11.94
CA LEU A 42 5.40 11.35 11.18
C LEU A 42 6.19 12.02 10.05
N ILE A 43 5.59 12.99 9.36
CA ILE A 43 6.28 13.77 8.33
C ILE A 43 7.45 14.54 8.96
N ASP A 44 7.21 15.24 10.06
CA ASP A 44 8.22 16.05 10.74
C ASP A 44 9.41 15.21 11.21
N LEU A 45 9.15 14.02 11.79
CA LEU A 45 10.21 13.07 12.16
C LEU A 45 11.02 12.62 10.93
N ALA A 46 10.35 12.28 9.85
CA ALA A 46 11.00 11.77 8.64
C ALA A 46 11.81 12.86 7.92
N GLU A 47 11.30 14.09 7.82
CA GLU A 47 12.03 15.22 7.21
C GLU A 47 13.29 15.62 8.02
N ASN A 48 13.27 15.40 9.35
CA ASN A 48 14.43 15.58 10.19
C ASN A 48 15.43 14.41 10.16
N GLY A 49 15.20 13.40 9.34
CA GLY A 49 16.05 12.23 9.26
C GLY A 49 15.99 11.32 10.50
N ASP A 50 14.95 11.47 11.32
CA ASP A 50 14.82 10.69 12.55
C ASP A 50 14.40 9.23 12.24
N THR A 51 15.23 8.30 12.69
CA THR A 51 14.98 6.86 12.52
C THR A 51 13.72 6.37 13.25
N ASP A 52 13.20 7.16 14.19
CA ASP A 52 11.95 6.85 14.89
C ASP A 52 10.74 6.95 13.96
N ALA A 53 10.82 7.73 12.87
CA ALA A 53 9.82 7.72 11.82
C ALA A 53 9.61 6.32 11.23
N VAL A 54 10.68 5.63 10.89
CA VAL A 54 10.62 4.25 10.36
C VAL A 54 10.06 3.29 11.39
N LYS A 55 10.48 3.42 12.66
CA LYS A 55 9.97 2.57 13.75
C LYS A 55 8.49 2.77 13.97
N LEU A 56 8.02 4.02 13.95
CA LEU A 56 6.62 4.38 14.13
C LEU A 56 5.76 3.86 12.97
N MET A 57 6.20 4.05 11.74
CA MET A 57 5.55 3.53 10.55
C MET A 57 5.43 2.00 10.61
N MET A 58 6.48 1.29 10.99
CA MET A 58 6.45 -0.17 11.12
C MET A 58 5.56 -0.63 12.28
N LYS A 59 5.48 0.12 13.37
CA LYS A 59 4.56 -0.16 14.48
C LYS A 59 3.09 -0.06 14.07
N TRP A 60 2.75 0.86 13.20
CA TRP A 60 1.40 0.99 12.68
C TRP A 60 1.10 0.02 11.53
N GLY A 61 2.09 -0.23 10.69
CA GLY A 61 1.93 -1.05 9.50
C GLY A 61 1.96 -2.56 9.74
N TYR A 62 2.53 -2.99 10.87
CA TYR A 62 2.67 -4.41 11.16
C TYR A 62 1.77 -4.83 12.33
N GLU A 63 0.93 -5.85 12.12
CA GLU A 63 0.01 -6.34 13.16
C GLU A 63 0.76 -6.97 14.35
N GLY A 64 1.91 -7.60 14.10
CA GLY A 64 2.87 -7.97 15.15
C GLY A 64 2.68 -9.36 15.77
N SER A 65 1.57 -10.05 15.54
CA SER A 65 1.31 -11.37 16.14
C SER A 65 2.13 -12.51 15.50
N LYS A 66 2.58 -12.33 14.26
CA LYS A 66 3.26 -13.36 13.50
C LYS A 66 4.69 -13.60 13.98
N LYS A 67 5.00 -14.85 14.32
CA LYS A 67 6.37 -15.29 14.59
C LYS A 67 7.03 -15.74 13.28
N PHE A 68 8.23 -15.25 13.01
CA PHE A 68 9.00 -15.60 11.82
C PHE A 68 10.12 -16.58 12.18
N ILE A 69 10.21 -17.68 11.44
CA ILE A 69 11.37 -18.58 11.48
C ILE A 69 12.51 -17.89 10.72
N GLY A 70 13.70 -17.78 11.33
CA GLY A 70 14.84 -17.11 10.71
C GLY A 70 14.91 -15.58 10.94
N GLY A 71 14.05 -15.04 11.80
CA GLY A 71 14.06 -13.64 12.24
C GLY A 71 12.96 -12.79 11.59
N ASN A 72 12.59 -11.73 12.29
CA ASN A 72 11.53 -10.83 11.85
C ASN A 72 12.06 -9.87 10.76
N PRO A 73 11.52 -9.90 9.52
CA PRO A 73 11.97 -9.02 8.44
C PRO A 73 11.77 -7.53 8.76
N ILE A 74 10.77 -7.18 9.57
CA ILE A 74 10.54 -5.79 10.02
C ILE A 74 11.73 -5.29 10.87
N LYS A 75 12.29 -6.14 11.75
CA LYS A 75 13.49 -5.77 12.51
C LYS A 75 14.68 -5.48 11.61
N ARG A 76 14.82 -6.20 10.51
CA ARG A 76 15.89 -5.94 9.52
C ARG A 76 15.72 -4.60 8.82
N ILE A 77 14.49 -4.21 8.48
CA ILE A 77 14.20 -2.90 7.90
C ILE A 77 14.57 -1.80 8.88
N ILE A 78 14.14 -1.90 10.15
CA ILE A 78 14.42 -0.92 11.20
C ILE A 78 15.93 -0.82 11.53
N GLN A 79 16.66 -1.92 11.40
CA GLN A 79 18.10 -1.98 11.69
C GLN A 79 18.98 -1.68 10.48
N SER A 80 18.40 -1.45 9.30
CA SER A 80 19.17 -1.10 8.10
C SER A 80 19.82 0.27 8.29
N PRO A 81 21.17 0.39 8.14
CA PRO A 81 21.88 1.66 8.33
C PRO A 81 21.72 2.64 7.15
N ARG A 82 20.83 2.35 6.20
CA ARG A 82 20.60 3.23 5.04
C ARG A 82 19.77 4.43 5.48
N ASP A 83 20.05 5.57 4.86
CA ASP A 83 19.35 6.85 5.02
C ASP A 83 17.92 6.79 4.45
N ILE A 84 17.15 5.79 4.92
CA ILE A 84 15.74 5.59 4.56
C ILE A 84 14.92 6.79 5.04
N SER A 85 15.32 7.40 6.14
CA SER A 85 14.61 8.52 6.76
C SER A 85 14.53 9.75 5.84
N GLU A 86 15.59 10.14 5.15
CA GLU A 86 15.57 11.30 4.24
C GLU A 86 14.62 11.07 3.05
N ILE A 87 14.67 9.88 2.46
CA ILE A 87 13.77 9.51 1.35
C ILE A 87 12.33 9.40 1.85
N LEU A 88 12.14 8.83 3.04
CA LEU A 88 10.82 8.65 3.64
C LEU A 88 10.08 9.98 3.82
N GLY A 89 10.76 11.05 4.23
CA GLY A 89 10.14 12.38 4.35
C GLY A 89 9.54 12.86 3.03
N VAL A 90 10.30 12.77 1.95
CA VAL A 90 9.84 13.14 0.60
C VAL A 90 8.62 12.31 0.19
N ASP A 91 8.64 11.01 0.42
CA ASP A 91 7.56 10.11 0.05
C ASP A 91 6.28 10.37 0.86
N LEU A 92 6.40 10.60 2.17
CA LEU A 92 5.26 10.91 3.04
C LEU A 92 4.61 12.24 2.66
N VAL A 93 5.41 13.27 2.35
CA VAL A 93 4.91 14.56 1.86
C VAL A 93 4.19 14.39 0.52
N ALA A 94 4.75 13.59 -0.40
CA ALA A 94 4.12 13.30 -1.68
C ALA A 94 2.77 12.58 -1.51
N CYS A 95 2.68 11.59 -0.62
CA CYS A 95 1.42 10.92 -0.27
C CYS A 95 0.39 11.89 0.31
N ASN A 96 0.80 12.73 1.26
CA ASN A 96 -0.08 13.68 1.94
C ASN A 96 -0.65 14.74 0.99
N ASN A 97 0.15 15.17 0.02
CA ASN A 97 -0.21 16.21 -0.94
C ASN A 97 -0.92 15.67 -2.19
N TYR A 98 -1.08 14.36 -2.31
CA TYR A 98 -1.73 13.77 -3.48
C TYR A 98 -3.24 14.03 -3.48
N VAL A 99 -3.73 14.76 -4.48
CA VAL A 99 -5.13 15.20 -4.57
C VAL A 99 -5.89 14.65 -5.79
N ASN A 100 -5.19 14.11 -6.78
CA ASN A 100 -5.80 13.73 -8.06
C ASN A 100 -6.52 12.36 -8.05
N GLY A 101 -6.42 11.59 -6.97
CA GLY A 101 -6.86 10.20 -6.93
C GLY A 101 -8.32 9.99 -7.31
N SER A 102 -9.23 10.89 -6.90
CA SER A 102 -10.66 10.81 -7.25
C SER A 102 -10.94 10.97 -8.75
N ASN A 103 -10.06 11.62 -9.49
CA ASN A 103 -10.16 11.74 -10.94
C ASN A 103 -9.43 10.58 -11.62
N ALA A 104 -8.24 10.24 -11.15
CA ALA A 104 -7.44 9.17 -11.72
C ALA A 104 -8.14 7.80 -11.65
N VAL A 105 -8.85 7.50 -10.57
CA VAL A 105 -9.59 6.24 -10.45
C VAL A 105 -10.65 6.05 -11.54
N LYS A 106 -11.26 7.13 -12.03
CA LYS A 106 -12.29 7.08 -13.09
C LYS A 106 -11.74 6.69 -14.45
N THR A 107 -10.43 6.72 -14.61
CA THR A 107 -9.78 6.32 -15.88
C THR A 107 -9.47 4.83 -15.95
N ILE A 108 -9.67 4.09 -14.85
CA ILE A 108 -9.41 2.64 -14.80
C ILE A 108 -10.54 1.90 -15.49
N ASP A 109 -10.22 1.21 -16.58
CA ASP A 109 -11.15 0.39 -17.37
C ASP A 109 -10.74 -1.10 -17.46
N CYS A 110 -9.57 -1.45 -16.93
CA CYS A 110 -9.06 -2.82 -16.93
C CYS A 110 -9.45 -3.60 -15.66
N PRO A 111 -9.45 -4.95 -15.72
CA PRO A 111 -9.68 -5.79 -14.54
C PRO A 111 -8.75 -5.40 -13.40
N THR A 112 -9.33 -5.17 -12.23
CA THR A 112 -8.63 -4.65 -11.06
C THR A 112 -8.90 -5.51 -9.83
N MET A 113 -7.86 -5.78 -9.04
CA MET A 113 -7.96 -6.45 -7.76
C MET A 113 -7.50 -5.55 -6.64
N PHE A 114 -8.26 -5.55 -5.54
CA PHE A 114 -7.91 -4.89 -4.30
C PHE A 114 -7.65 -5.92 -3.21
N VAL A 115 -6.56 -5.74 -2.45
CA VAL A 115 -6.21 -6.59 -1.31
C VAL A 115 -5.97 -5.72 -0.10
N PHE A 116 -6.67 -6.00 0.99
CA PHE A 116 -6.56 -5.26 2.25
C PHE A 116 -6.32 -6.20 3.42
N GLY A 117 -5.52 -5.76 4.39
CA GLY A 117 -5.42 -6.40 5.68
C GLY A 117 -6.59 -5.95 6.59
N ALA A 118 -7.26 -6.90 7.24
CA ALA A 118 -8.39 -6.58 8.14
C ALA A 118 -7.99 -5.73 9.36
N LEU A 119 -6.71 -5.77 9.75
CA LEU A 119 -6.14 -5.06 10.90
C LEU A 119 -5.21 -3.90 10.49
N ASP A 120 -5.29 -3.46 9.23
CA ASP A 120 -4.50 -2.34 8.72
C ASP A 120 -4.84 -1.03 9.46
N LYS A 121 -3.84 -0.46 10.14
CA LYS A 121 -3.97 0.79 10.89
C LYS A 121 -3.48 2.01 10.10
N MET A 122 -2.82 1.80 8.97
CA MET A 122 -2.32 2.87 8.10
C MET A 122 -3.39 3.27 7.08
N VAL A 123 -4.01 2.29 6.46
CA VAL A 123 -5.13 2.51 5.53
C VAL A 123 -6.37 1.83 6.07
N ASN A 124 -7.28 2.63 6.62
CA ASN A 124 -8.54 2.13 7.15
C ASN A 124 -9.32 1.37 6.08
N ILE A 125 -9.77 0.16 6.42
CA ILE A 125 -10.46 -0.76 5.51
C ILE A 125 -11.71 -0.13 4.86
N GLU A 126 -12.42 0.74 5.55
CA GLU A 126 -13.61 1.41 4.99
C GLU A 126 -13.23 2.41 3.89
N ILE A 127 -12.06 3.06 4.02
CA ILE A 127 -11.52 3.91 2.95
C ILE A 127 -11.06 3.05 1.77
N GLY A 128 -10.43 1.91 2.05
CA GLY A 128 -10.07 0.93 1.04
C GLY A 128 -11.26 0.40 0.25
N LYS A 129 -12.35 0.02 0.94
CA LYS A 129 -13.60 -0.41 0.31
C LYS A 129 -14.22 0.70 -0.55
N LYS A 130 -14.21 1.95 -0.08
CA LYS A 130 -14.67 3.09 -0.90
C LYS A 130 -13.85 3.22 -2.17
N PHE A 131 -12.55 3.03 -2.10
CA PHE A 131 -11.69 3.05 -3.27
C PHE A 131 -12.04 1.91 -4.24
N ALA A 132 -12.19 0.69 -3.75
CA ALA A 132 -12.59 -0.45 -4.58
C ALA A 132 -13.94 -0.24 -5.27
N ASN A 133 -14.91 0.32 -4.58
CA ASN A 133 -16.24 0.61 -5.12
C ASN A 133 -16.26 1.72 -6.20
N MET A 134 -15.15 2.44 -6.39
CA MET A 134 -15.03 3.43 -7.47
C MET A 134 -14.57 2.79 -8.81
N VAL A 135 -14.25 1.49 -8.84
CA VAL A 135 -13.79 0.76 -10.01
C VAL A 135 -14.78 -0.34 -10.35
N ASP A 136 -15.51 -0.22 -11.45
CA ASP A 136 -16.61 -1.13 -11.82
C ASP A 136 -16.15 -2.58 -12.00
N ASN A 137 -15.04 -2.80 -12.74
CA ASN A 137 -14.50 -4.14 -13.01
C ASN A 137 -13.46 -4.51 -11.96
N SER A 138 -13.88 -4.64 -10.69
CA SER A 138 -12.98 -4.93 -9.59
C SER A 138 -13.40 -6.13 -8.74
N THR A 139 -12.41 -6.75 -8.10
CA THR A 139 -12.58 -7.75 -7.04
C THR A 139 -11.84 -7.29 -5.80
N THR A 140 -12.41 -7.57 -4.62
CA THR A 140 -11.83 -7.18 -3.32
C THR A 140 -11.60 -8.39 -2.46
N HIS A 141 -10.38 -8.50 -1.91
CA HIS A 141 -10.01 -9.52 -0.93
C HIS A 141 -9.57 -8.83 0.37
N ILE A 142 -10.18 -9.25 1.48
CA ILE A 142 -9.82 -8.83 2.82
C ILE A 142 -9.17 -10.02 3.50
N ILE A 143 -7.93 -9.85 3.99
CA ILE A 143 -7.14 -10.89 4.61
C ILE A 143 -7.22 -10.74 6.14
N ASP A 144 -7.78 -11.74 6.79
CA ASP A 144 -7.96 -11.77 8.25
C ASP A 144 -6.62 -11.89 9.00
N GLY A 145 -6.53 -11.24 10.17
CA GLY A 145 -5.32 -11.25 11.00
C GLY A 145 -4.09 -10.73 10.25
N CYS A 146 -4.27 -9.71 9.43
CA CYS A 146 -3.24 -9.08 8.61
C CYS A 146 -3.31 -7.57 8.76
N GLY A 147 -2.16 -6.93 8.97
CA GLY A 147 -2.01 -5.47 8.97
C GLY A 147 -1.73 -4.94 7.56
N HIS A 148 -0.99 -3.83 7.52
CA HIS A 148 -0.62 -3.15 6.27
C HIS A 148 0.43 -3.89 5.45
N MET A 149 1.34 -4.63 6.11
CA MET A 149 2.46 -5.30 5.46
C MET A 149 2.05 -6.67 4.91
N ILE A 150 1.03 -6.69 4.07
CA ILE A 150 0.34 -7.88 3.54
C ILE A 150 1.32 -8.91 2.97
N MET A 151 2.29 -8.45 2.16
CA MET A 151 3.30 -9.30 1.52
C MET A 151 4.28 -9.94 2.51
N ILE A 152 4.34 -9.47 3.75
CA ILE A 152 5.15 -10.03 4.83
C ILE A 152 4.29 -10.90 5.75
N GLU A 153 3.13 -10.38 6.15
CA GLU A 153 2.29 -11.00 7.16
C GLU A 153 1.52 -12.22 6.64
N LYS A 154 1.05 -12.14 5.41
CA LYS A 154 0.22 -13.18 4.77
C LYS A 154 0.68 -13.48 3.34
N ALA A 155 1.99 -13.65 3.15
CA ALA A 155 2.63 -13.79 1.85
C ALA A 155 2.01 -14.92 0.99
N PHE A 156 1.72 -16.08 1.57
CA PHE A 156 1.16 -17.22 0.82
C PHE A 156 -0.27 -16.93 0.36
N GLU A 157 -1.14 -16.49 1.27
CA GLU A 157 -2.52 -16.22 0.97
C GLU A 157 -2.65 -15.09 -0.07
N MET A 158 -1.91 -14.00 0.11
CA MET A 158 -1.83 -12.89 -0.85
C MET A 158 -1.36 -13.38 -2.22
N ARG A 159 -0.27 -14.16 -2.26
CA ARG A 159 0.28 -14.70 -3.51
C ARG A 159 -0.74 -15.58 -4.26
N GLU A 160 -1.44 -16.48 -3.57
CA GLU A 160 -2.46 -17.33 -4.19
C GLU A 160 -3.56 -16.49 -4.84
N LYS A 161 -4.09 -15.49 -4.13
CA LYS A 161 -5.13 -14.60 -4.66
C LYS A 161 -4.65 -13.80 -5.88
N VAL A 162 -3.43 -13.26 -5.81
CA VAL A 162 -2.83 -12.52 -6.93
C VAL A 162 -2.63 -13.44 -8.14
N LEU A 163 -2.07 -14.63 -7.97
CA LEU A 163 -1.86 -15.56 -9.07
C LEU A 163 -3.19 -16.01 -9.70
N GLU A 164 -4.21 -16.32 -8.90
CA GLU A 164 -5.53 -16.66 -9.40
C GLU A 164 -6.13 -15.53 -10.25
N PHE A 165 -6.00 -14.30 -9.81
CA PHE A 165 -6.46 -13.13 -10.55
C PHE A 165 -5.69 -12.91 -11.86
N LEU A 166 -4.37 -13.11 -11.85
CA LEU A 166 -3.53 -12.90 -13.02
C LEU A 166 -3.75 -13.94 -14.12
N GLN A 167 -4.20 -15.15 -13.78
CA GLN A 167 -4.45 -16.25 -14.71
C GLN A 167 -5.81 -16.15 -15.43
N LYS A 168 -6.77 -15.44 -14.88
CA LYS A 168 -8.06 -15.15 -15.49
C LYS A 168 -7.93 -14.08 -16.57
#